data_9823a4bc4f912995223d58071c9f2ed1
#
_entry.id   9823a4bc4f912995223d58071c9f2ed1
#
_cell.length_a   1.000
_cell.length_b   1.000
_cell.length_c   1.000
_cell.angle_alpha   90.00
_cell.angle_beta   90.00
_cell.angle_gamma   90.00
#
_symmetry.space_group_name_H-M   'P 1'
#
loop_
_entity.id
_entity.type
_entity.pdbx_description
1 polymer ?
#
loop_
_entity_poly.entity_id
_entity_poly.type
_entity_poly.pdbx_seq_one_letter_code
_entity_poly.pdbx_strand_id
1 'polypeptide(L)'
;EPGHDGIGWLAQTGRIPLGYLGDAERSAATFPSIDGVRYAVPGDRVRRLRDGSIELLGRDAATINTGGEKVFAEEVEQALLQHPAVVDCVVVGRPSLRWGDEVVAVVQLRSGDDPSDEELLAEAGRHVARFKLPKALLRCEAMVRSPSGKADYRWARAQAVGA
;
A
#
# COMPACT_ATOMS: atom_id res chain seq x y z
N GLU A 1 -17.23 3.65 -14.20
CA GLU A 1 -18.07 2.56 -14.78
C GLU A 1 -17.44 1.22 -14.46
N PRO A 2 -18.24 0.14 -14.24
CA PRO A 2 -17.69 -1.19 -14.06
C PRO A 2 -16.94 -1.68 -15.30
N GLY A 3 -15.71 -2.18 -15.10
CA GLY A 3 -14.95 -2.83 -16.16
C GLY A 3 -14.15 -1.91 -17.10
N HIS A 4 -13.89 -0.65 -16.70
CA HIS A 4 -12.95 0.21 -17.44
C HIS A 4 -11.49 -0.29 -17.31
N ASP A 5 -10.64 0.07 -18.28
CA ASP A 5 -9.21 -0.37 -18.34
C ASP A 5 -8.27 0.42 -17.42
N GLY A 6 -8.79 1.22 -16.52
CA GLY A 6 -7.99 2.04 -15.60
C GLY A 6 -7.88 1.42 -14.20
N ILE A 7 -7.29 2.19 -13.29
CA ILE A 7 -7.29 1.88 -11.87
C ILE A 7 -8.66 2.22 -11.29
N GLY A 8 -9.32 1.22 -10.71
CA GLY A 8 -10.64 1.34 -10.11
C GLY A 8 -10.66 0.94 -8.64
N TRP A 9 -11.86 0.86 -8.09
CA TRP A 9 -12.13 0.33 -6.77
C TRP A 9 -12.57 -1.14 -6.90
N LEU A 10 -12.05 -2.00 -6.01
CA LEU A 10 -12.63 -3.33 -5.84
C LEU A 10 -14.00 -3.19 -5.19
N ALA A 11 -15.02 -3.74 -5.85
CA ALA A 11 -16.38 -3.74 -5.35
C ALA A 11 -16.95 -5.16 -5.39
N GLN A 12 -17.66 -5.54 -4.33
CA GLN A 12 -18.35 -6.83 -4.22
C GLN A 12 -19.85 -6.59 -4.06
N THR A 13 -20.67 -7.42 -4.71
CA THR A 13 -22.13 -7.42 -4.56
C THR A 13 -22.62 -8.78 -4.08
N GLY A 14 -23.92 -8.91 -3.81
CA GLY A 14 -24.55 -10.13 -3.33
C GLY A 14 -24.62 -10.19 -1.80
N ARG A 15 -24.09 -11.24 -1.18
CA ARG A 15 -24.08 -11.37 0.29
C ARG A 15 -22.99 -10.53 0.90
N ILE A 16 -23.32 -9.29 1.26
CA ILE A 16 -22.40 -8.33 1.88
C ILE A 16 -22.95 -7.90 3.25
N PRO A 17 -22.09 -7.42 4.18
CA PRO A 17 -22.51 -6.94 5.49
C PRO A 17 -23.56 -5.82 5.42
N LEU A 18 -24.41 -5.71 6.43
CA LEU A 18 -25.39 -4.62 6.53
C LEU A 18 -24.72 -3.26 6.78
N GLY A 19 -23.62 -3.25 7.52
CA GLY A 19 -22.87 -2.04 7.87
C GLY A 19 -21.94 -2.28 9.05
N TYR A 20 -21.35 -1.19 9.52
CA TYR A 20 -20.59 -1.16 10.77
C TYR A 20 -21.54 -0.83 11.93
N LEU A 21 -21.47 -1.57 13.01
CA LEU A 21 -22.29 -1.34 14.19
C LEU A 21 -21.98 0.03 14.80
N GLY A 22 -23.00 0.88 14.93
CA GLY A 22 -22.87 2.20 15.52
C GLY A 22 -22.17 3.26 14.66
N ASP A 23 -21.84 2.95 13.40
CA ASP A 23 -21.11 3.86 12.49
C ASP A 23 -21.85 3.97 11.14
N ALA A 24 -22.84 4.84 11.09
CA ALA A 24 -23.67 5.04 9.91
C ALA A 24 -22.92 5.71 8.76
N GLU A 25 -22.02 6.65 9.06
CA GLU A 25 -21.22 7.37 8.06
C GLU A 25 -20.28 6.42 7.32
N ARG A 26 -19.50 5.65 8.07
CA ARG A 26 -18.61 4.63 7.50
C ARG A 26 -19.39 3.55 6.76
N SER A 27 -20.58 3.17 7.28
CA SER A 27 -21.45 2.21 6.61
C SER A 27 -21.90 2.72 5.24
N ALA A 28 -22.36 3.97 5.15
CA ALA A 28 -22.78 4.57 3.90
C ALA A 28 -21.61 4.69 2.90
N ALA A 29 -20.43 5.07 3.36
CA ALA A 29 -19.23 5.18 2.53
C ALA A 29 -18.74 3.81 2.01
N THR A 30 -18.81 2.77 2.85
CA THR A 30 -18.31 1.43 2.48
C THR A 30 -19.33 0.60 1.71
N PHE A 31 -20.64 0.84 1.92
CA PHE A 31 -21.71 0.06 1.30
C PHE A 31 -22.66 0.93 0.46
N PRO A 32 -22.15 1.64 -0.57
CA PRO A 32 -22.99 2.47 -1.42
C PRO A 32 -23.98 1.63 -2.24
N SER A 33 -25.10 2.27 -2.61
CA SER A 33 -26.03 1.75 -3.62
C SER A 33 -25.86 2.53 -4.91
N ILE A 34 -25.63 1.83 -6.01
CA ILE A 34 -25.45 2.38 -7.35
C ILE A 34 -26.49 1.67 -8.24
N ASP A 35 -27.35 2.41 -8.89
CA ASP A 35 -28.43 1.90 -9.77
C ASP A 35 -29.30 0.81 -9.08
N GLY A 36 -29.59 1.00 -7.80
CA GLY A 36 -30.40 0.06 -7.00
C GLY A 36 -29.65 -1.20 -6.54
N VAL A 37 -28.40 -1.37 -6.92
CA VAL A 37 -27.54 -2.47 -6.47
C VAL A 37 -26.60 -1.99 -5.36
N ARG A 38 -26.57 -2.75 -4.27
CA ARG A 38 -25.72 -2.46 -3.12
C ARG A 38 -24.36 -3.14 -3.27
N TYR A 39 -23.29 -2.40 -3.04
CA TYR A 39 -21.90 -2.85 -3.14
C TYR A 39 -21.17 -2.73 -1.80
N ALA A 40 -20.18 -3.60 -1.57
CA ALA A 40 -19.16 -3.41 -0.57
C ALA A 40 -17.89 -2.91 -1.28
N VAL A 41 -17.41 -1.71 -0.90
CA VAL A 41 -16.22 -1.05 -1.45
C VAL A 41 -15.27 -0.78 -0.29
N PRO A 42 -14.45 -1.77 0.12
CA PRO A 42 -13.62 -1.67 1.34
C PRO A 42 -12.40 -0.74 1.21
N GLY A 43 -12.18 -0.15 0.04
CA GLY A 43 -11.10 0.80 -0.21
C GLY A 43 -9.87 0.19 -0.88
N ASP A 44 -10.00 -1.00 -1.45
CA ASP A 44 -8.93 -1.62 -2.21
C ASP A 44 -8.92 -1.10 -3.66
N ARG A 45 -7.73 -0.71 -4.14
CA ARG A 45 -7.50 -0.24 -5.52
C ARG A 45 -7.04 -1.39 -6.37
N VAL A 46 -7.63 -1.49 -7.56
CA VAL A 46 -7.38 -2.60 -8.48
C VAL A 46 -7.20 -2.12 -9.92
N ARG A 47 -6.52 -2.92 -10.70
CA ARG A 47 -6.45 -2.80 -12.16
C ARG A 47 -7.02 -4.08 -12.78
N ARG A 48 -7.90 -3.91 -13.75
CA ARG A 48 -8.34 -5.03 -14.58
C ARG A 48 -7.29 -5.31 -15.66
N LEU A 49 -6.89 -6.57 -15.79
CA LEU A 49 -5.95 -7.01 -16.81
C LEU A 49 -6.71 -7.46 -18.07
N ARG A 50 -5.98 -7.58 -19.18
CA ARG A 50 -6.57 -7.93 -20.49
C ARG A 50 -7.19 -9.32 -20.54
N ASP A 51 -6.71 -10.25 -19.73
CA ASP A 51 -7.25 -11.61 -19.57
C ASP A 51 -8.49 -11.66 -18.67
N GLY A 52 -8.93 -10.52 -18.15
CA GLY A 52 -10.08 -10.39 -17.26
C GLY A 52 -9.76 -10.58 -15.78
N SER A 53 -8.54 -10.94 -15.42
CA SER A 53 -8.09 -11.01 -14.03
C SER A 53 -7.98 -9.62 -13.41
N ILE A 54 -7.90 -9.58 -12.08
CA ILE A 54 -7.80 -8.35 -11.30
C ILE A 54 -6.46 -8.35 -10.57
N GLU A 55 -5.67 -7.33 -10.83
CA GLU A 55 -4.45 -7.03 -10.08
C GLU A 55 -4.80 -6.15 -8.89
N LEU A 56 -4.51 -6.60 -7.66
CA LEU A 56 -4.66 -5.82 -6.45
C LEU A 56 -3.44 -4.90 -6.30
N LEU A 57 -3.69 -3.59 -6.28
CA LEU A 57 -2.62 -2.58 -6.17
C LEU A 57 -2.34 -2.16 -4.73
N GLY A 58 -3.34 -2.27 -3.84
CA GLY A 58 -3.23 -1.89 -2.44
C GLY A 58 -4.40 -1.03 -1.97
N ARG A 59 -4.30 -0.50 -0.75
CA ARG A 59 -5.35 0.32 -0.15
C ARG A 59 -5.18 1.80 -0.49
N ASP A 60 -6.29 2.46 -0.81
CA ASP A 60 -6.29 3.90 -1.07
C ASP A 60 -5.77 4.73 0.12
N ALA A 61 -6.08 4.31 1.35
CA ALA A 61 -5.60 4.95 2.57
C ALA A 61 -4.07 4.85 2.78
N ALA A 62 -3.40 3.92 2.10
CA ALA A 62 -1.95 3.75 2.10
C ALA A 62 -1.28 4.31 0.83
N THR A 63 -2.06 4.99 -0.04
CA THR A 63 -1.52 5.62 -1.24
C THR A 63 -0.67 6.84 -0.89
N ILE A 64 0.52 6.91 -1.48
CA ILE A 64 1.48 8.00 -1.32
C ILE A 64 1.41 8.89 -2.56
N ASN A 65 1.17 10.18 -2.38
CA ASN A 65 1.13 11.14 -3.49
C ASN A 65 2.50 11.83 -3.61
N THR A 66 3.30 11.39 -4.55
CA THR A 66 4.68 11.89 -4.76
C THR A 66 4.84 12.50 -6.15
N GLY A 67 5.16 13.79 -6.21
CA GLY A 67 5.40 14.49 -7.47
C GLY A 67 4.22 14.47 -8.46
N GLY A 68 2.98 14.37 -7.96
CA GLY A 68 1.77 14.26 -8.78
C GLY A 68 1.40 12.82 -9.17
N GLU A 69 2.24 11.84 -8.84
CA GLU A 69 2.01 10.42 -9.10
C GLU A 69 1.47 9.71 -7.86
N LYS A 70 0.68 8.66 -8.08
CA LYS A 70 0.17 7.79 -7.01
C LYS A 70 1.03 6.55 -6.89
N VAL A 71 1.58 6.34 -5.70
CA VAL A 71 2.35 5.14 -5.34
C VAL A 71 1.57 4.35 -4.30
N PHE A 72 1.29 3.10 -4.59
CA PHE A 72 0.66 2.19 -3.64
C PHE A 72 1.74 1.57 -2.77
N ALA A 73 1.62 1.73 -1.45
CA ALA A 73 2.61 1.27 -0.49
C ALA A 73 2.88 -0.23 -0.64
N GLU A 74 1.82 -1.03 -0.73
CA GLU A 74 1.89 -2.49 -0.83
C GLU A 74 2.62 -2.96 -2.10
N GLU A 75 2.52 -2.24 -3.22
CA GLU A 75 3.26 -2.55 -4.45
C GLU A 75 4.77 -2.43 -4.23
N VAL A 76 5.21 -1.40 -3.52
CA VAL A 76 6.62 -1.17 -3.19
C VAL A 76 7.10 -2.15 -2.13
N GLU A 77 6.26 -2.46 -1.13
CA GLU A 77 6.53 -3.50 -0.13
C GLU A 77 6.80 -4.85 -0.78
N GLN A 78 5.92 -5.27 -1.71
CA GLN A 78 6.10 -6.53 -2.45
C GLN A 78 7.39 -6.54 -3.29
N ALA A 79 7.77 -5.41 -3.87
CA ALA A 79 9.00 -5.29 -4.64
C ALA A 79 10.25 -5.44 -3.75
N LEU A 80 10.26 -4.81 -2.57
CA LEU A 80 11.37 -4.92 -1.60
C LEU A 80 11.48 -6.33 -1.00
N LEU A 81 10.35 -7.00 -0.77
CA LEU A 81 10.30 -8.38 -0.27
C LEU A 81 10.86 -9.42 -1.26
N GLN A 82 11.11 -9.07 -2.53
CA GLN A 82 11.80 -9.95 -3.46
C GLN A 82 13.29 -10.12 -3.11
N HIS A 83 13.88 -9.17 -2.37
CA HIS A 83 15.27 -9.31 -1.92
C HIS A 83 15.37 -10.32 -0.77
N PRO A 84 16.26 -11.36 -0.87
CA PRO A 84 16.31 -12.45 0.07
C PRO A 84 16.67 -12.08 1.52
N ALA A 85 17.36 -10.96 1.70
CA ALA A 85 17.69 -10.43 3.03
C ALA A 85 16.55 -9.68 3.70
N VAL A 86 15.48 -9.28 2.98
CA VAL A 86 14.33 -8.57 3.55
C VAL A 86 13.35 -9.57 4.11
N VAL A 87 13.10 -9.50 5.42
CA VAL A 87 12.14 -10.35 6.13
C VAL A 87 10.77 -9.72 6.15
N ASP A 88 10.73 -8.40 6.35
CA ASP A 88 9.50 -7.63 6.42
C ASP A 88 9.76 -6.16 6.04
N CYS A 89 8.74 -5.49 5.51
CA CYS A 89 8.83 -4.06 5.26
C CYS A 89 7.45 -3.39 5.32
N VAL A 90 7.45 -2.11 5.65
CA VAL A 90 6.28 -1.22 5.58
C VAL A 90 6.69 0.06 4.89
N VAL A 91 5.91 0.45 3.87
CA VAL A 91 6.17 1.64 3.06
C VAL A 91 5.17 2.75 3.42
N VAL A 92 5.67 3.95 3.61
CA VAL A 92 4.88 5.12 3.98
C VAL A 92 5.31 6.37 3.22
N GLY A 93 4.41 7.35 3.14
CA GLY A 93 4.74 8.71 2.73
C GLY A 93 5.33 9.51 3.90
N ARG A 94 6.42 10.25 3.63
CA ARG A 94 6.98 11.27 4.49
C ARG A 94 6.82 12.62 3.83
N PRO A 95 6.33 13.68 4.54
CA PRO A 95 6.19 15.00 3.96
C PRO A 95 7.50 15.52 3.35
N SER A 96 7.44 16.05 2.13
CA SER A 96 8.58 16.55 1.38
C SER A 96 8.20 17.87 0.69
N LEU A 97 9.01 18.92 0.89
CA LEU A 97 8.80 20.22 0.25
C LEU A 97 8.86 20.14 -1.29
N ARG A 98 9.59 19.16 -1.82
CA ARG A 98 9.80 18.99 -3.26
C ARG A 98 8.72 18.14 -3.91
N TRP A 99 8.21 17.12 -3.20
CA TRP A 99 7.40 16.06 -3.80
C TRP A 99 5.97 15.99 -3.25
N GLY A 100 5.61 16.80 -2.25
CA GLY A 100 4.41 16.62 -1.43
C GLY A 100 4.67 15.55 -0.38
N ASP A 101 4.65 14.29 -0.81
CA ASP A 101 5.20 13.18 -0.03
C ASP A 101 6.35 12.51 -0.78
N GLU A 102 7.31 11.97 -0.07
CA GLU A 102 8.32 11.06 -0.61
C GLU A 102 8.11 9.65 -0.04
N VAL A 103 8.43 8.67 -0.86
CA VAL A 103 8.30 7.26 -0.48
C VAL A 103 9.44 6.87 0.46
N VAL A 104 9.12 6.33 1.63
CA VAL A 104 10.07 5.83 2.63
C VAL A 104 9.70 4.40 3.00
N ALA A 105 10.67 3.51 3.06
CA ALA A 105 10.45 2.15 3.51
C ALA A 105 11.16 1.91 4.85
N VAL A 106 10.42 1.33 5.80
CA VAL A 106 10.99 0.74 7.02
C VAL A 106 11.18 -0.73 6.72
N VAL A 107 12.42 -1.23 6.84
CA VAL A 107 12.79 -2.61 6.48
C VAL A 107 13.37 -3.35 7.67
N GLN A 108 12.93 -4.59 7.84
CA GLN A 108 13.52 -5.56 8.74
C GLN A 108 14.35 -6.55 7.91
N LEU A 109 15.63 -6.63 8.21
CA LEU A 109 16.55 -7.55 7.55
C LEU A 109 16.67 -8.86 8.33
N ARG A 110 17.05 -9.90 7.63
CA ARG A 110 17.44 -11.17 8.25
C ARG A 110 18.69 -10.97 9.10
N SER A 111 18.72 -11.61 10.25
CA SER A 111 19.89 -11.54 11.16
C SER A 111 21.16 -11.98 10.44
N GLY A 112 22.19 -11.14 10.49
CA GLY A 112 23.48 -11.36 9.85
C GLY A 112 23.60 -10.85 8.40
N ASP A 113 22.50 -10.42 7.78
CA ASP A 113 22.51 -9.76 6.46
C ASP A 113 22.57 -8.25 6.63
N ASP A 114 23.36 -7.57 5.78
CA ASP A 114 23.46 -6.11 5.74
C ASP A 114 23.66 -5.62 4.29
N PRO A 115 22.67 -5.83 3.41
CA PRO A 115 22.74 -5.32 2.05
C PRO A 115 22.72 -3.80 2.05
N SER A 116 23.44 -3.20 1.07
CA SER A 116 23.40 -1.75 0.85
C SER A 116 22.02 -1.29 0.38
N ASP A 117 21.75 0.02 0.50
CA ASP A 117 20.52 0.62 -0.03
C ASP A 117 20.43 0.44 -1.54
N GLU A 118 21.57 0.53 -2.24
CA GLU A 118 21.65 0.34 -3.68
C GLU A 118 21.22 -1.07 -4.10
N GLU A 119 21.64 -2.10 -3.37
CA GLU A 119 21.24 -3.49 -3.64
C GLU A 119 19.73 -3.70 -3.44
N LEU A 120 19.18 -3.20 -2.35
CA LEU A 120 17.73 -3.28 -2.07
C LEU A 120 16.92 -2.52 -3.13
N LEU A 121 17.35 -1.31 -3.50
CA LEU A 121 16.67 -0.50 -4.51
C LEU A 121 16.83 -1.06 -5.92
N ALA A 122 17.97 -1.68 -6.24
CA ALA A 122 18.20 -2.35 -7.51
C ALA A 122 17.26 -3.55 -7.69
N GLU A 123 17.07 -4.35 -6.63
CA GLU A 123 16.12 -5.46 -6.68
C GLU A 123 14.68 -4.94 -6.83
N ALA A 124 14.25 -4.01 -5.97
CA ALA A 124 12.90 -3.43 -6.06
C ALA A 124 12.64 -2.79 -7.44
N GLY A 125 13.64 -2.15 -8.04
CA GLY A 125 13.56 -1.51 -9.36
C GLY A 125 13.33 -2.47 -10.54
N ARG A 126 13.46 -3.79 -10.34
CA ARG A 126 13.08 -4.81 -11.33
C ARG A 126 11.57 -5.05 -11.37
N HIS A 127 10.87 -4.67 -10.30
CA HIS A 127 9.45 -4.97 -10.09
C HIS A 127 8.56 -3.75 -10.16
N VAL A 128 9.08 -2.55 -9.84
CA VAL A 128 8.33 -1.30 -9.87
C VAL A 128 9.05 -0.21 -10.67
N ALA A 129 8.29 0.77 -11.15
CA ALA A 129 8.85 1.91 -11.87
C ALA A 129 9.75 2.76 -10.95
N ARG A 130 10.80 3.36 -11.51
CA ARG A 130 11.83 4.11 -10.77
C ARG A 130 11.29 5.22 -9.87
N PHE A 131 10.22 5.91 -10.27
CA PHE A 131 9.63 6.99 -9.46
C PHE A 131 8.94 6.47 -8.19
N LYS A 132 8.59 5.18 -8.12
CA LYS A 132 7.98 4.51 -6.97
C LYS A 132 9.01 4.06 -5.93
N LEU A 133 10.28 3.98 -6.31
CA LEU A 133 11.33 3.53 -5.39
C LEU A 133 11.46 4.46 -4.18
N PRO A 134 11.68 3.89 -2.99
CA PRO A 134 11.91 4.67 -1.78
C PRO A 134 13.08 5.64 -1.92
N LYS A 135 12.92 6.83 -1.34
CA LYS A 135 13.97 7.83 -1.22
C LYS A 135 14.83 7.63 0.02
N ALA A 136 14.32 6.88 0.98
CA ALA A 136 15.02 6.46 2.19
C ALA A 136 14.60 5.05 2.57
N LEU A 137 15.56 4.28 3.07
CA LEU A 137 15.40 2.95 3.65
C LEU A 137 15.83 3.01 5.12
N LEU A 138 14.91 2.77 6.03
CA LEU A 138 15.15 2.80 7.47
C LEU A 138 15.18 1.37 7.99
N ARG A 139 16.30 0.95 8.62
CA ARG A 139 16.41 -0.37 9.22
C ARG A 139 15.75 -0.40 10.58
N CYS A 140 15.05 -1.48 10.87
CA CYS A 140 14.55 -1.77 12.22
C CYS A 140 14.89 -3.21 12.62
N GLU A 141 15.05 -3.43 13.92
CA GLU A 141 15.29 -4.77 14.46
C GLU A 141 14.07 -5.68 14.36
N ALA A 142 12.89 -5.10 14.58
CA ALA A 142 11.62 -5.82 14.49
C ALA A 142 10.51 -4.91 13.97
N MET A 143 9.73 -5.43 13.02
CA MET A 143 8.58 -4.73 12.49
C MET A 143 7.42 -4.73 13.48
N VAL A 144 6.79 -3.57 13.69
CA VAL A 144 5.60 -3.46 14.53
C VAL A 144 4.36 -3.75 13.68
N ARG A 145 3.59 -4.72 14.13
CA ARG A 145 2.32 -5.11 13.50
C ARG A 145 1.18 -5.11 14.53
N SER A 146 -0.03 -4.91 14.05
CA SER A 146 -1.23 -5.04 14.88
C SER A 146 -1.39 -6.49 15.38
N PRO A 147 -2.20 -6.75 16.42
CA PRO A 147 -2.49 -8.12 16.88
C PRO A 147 -3.05 -9.06 15.80
N SER A 148 -3.63 -8.51 14.73
CA SER A 148 -4.10 -9.27 13.55
C SER A 148 -3.05 -9.46 12.46
N GLY A 149 -1.78 -9.11 12.73
CA GLY A 149 -0.66 -9.24 11.78
C GLY A 149 -0.59 -8.16 10.70
N LYS A 150 -1.49 -7.17 10.72
CA LYS A 150 -1.49 -6.08 9.72
C LYS A 150 -0.39 -5.08 10.02
N ALA A 151 0.19 -4.49 8.96
CA ALA A 151 1.15 -3.41 9.06
C ALA A 151 0.63 -2.25 9.92
N ASP A 152 1.46 -1.75 10.83
CA ASP A 152 1.17 -0.54 11.59
C ASP A 152 1.75 0.68 10.87
N TYR A 153 0.98 1.22 9.93
CA TYR A 153 1.36 2.41 9.17
C TYR A 153 1.56 3.65 10.04
N ARG A 154 0.92 3.71 11.22
CA ARG A 154 1.10 4.84 12.15
C ARG A 154 2.49 4.79 12.77
N TRP A 155 2.90 3.62 13.25
CA TRP A 155 4.25 3.41 13.75
C TRP A 155 5.30 3.67 12.66
N ALA A 156 5.13 3.12 11.47
CA ALA A 156 6.08 3.30 10.36
C ALA A 156 6.23 4.78 9.95
N ARG A 157 5.14 5.56 9.94
CA ARG A 157 5.19 7.01 9.70
C ARG A 157 5.97 7.73 10.80
N ALA A 158 5.81 7.35 12.06
CA ALA A 158 6.58 7.94 13.16
C ALA A 158 8.08 7.69 13.00
N GLN A 159 8.49 6.49 12.56
CA GLN A 159 9.88 6.20 12.23
C GLN A 159 10.38 7.07 11.06
N ALA A 160 9.59 7.19 10.00
CA ALA A 160 9.95 7.94 8.80
C ALA A 160 10.14 9.45 9.06
N VAL A 161 9.40 10.04 9.99
CA VAL A 161 9.49 11.48 10.34
C VAL A 161 10.61 11.75 11.32
N GLY A 162 10.99 10.79 12.17
CA GLY A 162 12.04 10.93 13.18
C GLY A 162 13.47 10.66 12.67
N ALA A 163 13.62 10.30 11.41
CA ALA A 163 14.90 9.91 10.81
C ALA A 163 15.54 11.03 9.97
#